data_3f3c47ee4b24fde7c8053b6b76ce9837
#
_entry.id   3f3c47ee4b24fde7c8053b6b76ce9837
#
_cell.length_a   1.000
_cell.length_b   1.000
_cell.length_c   1.000
_cell.angle_alpha   90.00
_cell.angle_beta   90.00
_cell.angle_gamma   90.00
#
_symmetry.space_group_name_H-M   'P 1'
#
loop_
_entity.id
_entity.type
_entity.pdbx_description
1 polymer ?
#
loop_
_entity_poly.entity_id
_entity_poly.type
_entity_poly.pdbx_seq_one_letter_code
_entity_poly.pdbx_strand_id
1 'polypeptide(L)'
;MTELFNGMSITRPIHLEPLGSRPGLVPISDTFGLAPELLIDRNLAERGAEFHHQRLGYQIPQAYRATAFALENPHLTLTGFGALALYGAKFLGDGCDTVLAGTRVPNPQKAGPGKPQISRSSLDTHEKWRAYLHGTWISIASPAVAVAHALKEIRRERAGWPVVRCGDLHPTLIRAVQLIDVSRRLTIDPLHILAACKNRLDLPWVTDALIRSSSLAESPKETEMRLIAAQVARKHGLHLREQVPVQANGRWITRFDLALICPVTGQRFGLMYDGIQHWDYEQRNKDASINLNATIEGWVPLRFSSTSLPTMFEDLDRFFTRVLSTPRNATGIH
;
A
#
# COMPACT_ATOMS: atom_id res chain seq x y z
N MET A 1 26.46 -6.95 1.54
CA MET A 1 25.32 -7.09 2.45
C MET A 1 24.87 -5.68 2.81
N THR A 2 23.63 -5.34 2.50
CA THR A 2 23.10 -3.98 2.70
C THR A 2 22.32 -4.00 4.01
N GLU A 3 22.88 -3.48 5.08
CA GLU A 3 22.24 -3.47 6.39
C GLU A 3 21.78 -2.06 6.74
N LEU A 4 20.52 -1.92 7.12
CA LEU A 4 20.03 -0.73 7.80
C LEU A 4 20.38 -0.80 9.29
N PHE A 5 20.81 0.30 9.86
CA PHE A 5 21.01 0.39 11.31
C PHE A 5 19.69 0.08 12.05
N ASN A 6 19.75 -0.61 13.19
CA ASN A 6 18.65 -1.07 14.04
C ASN A 6 17.83 -2.27 13.53
N GLY A 7 18.46 -3.19 12.80
CA GLY A 7 17.87 -4.51 12.55
C GLY A 7 16.85 -4.59 11.43
N MET A 8 16.56 -3.50 10.72
CA MET A 8 15.83 -3.56 9.47
C MET A 8 16.78 -3.81 8.31
N SER A 9 16.62 -4.91 7.62
CA SER A 9 17.39 -5.24 6.42
C SER A 9 16.60 -4.84 5.15
N ILE A 10 17.32 -4.35 4.15
CA ILE A 10 16.76 -4.20 2.80
C ILE A 10 16.57 -5.60 2.24
N THR A 11 15.31 -5.97 1.99
CA THR A 11 14.93 -7.33 1.59
C THR A 11 15.35 -7.71 0.18
N ARG A 12 15.83 -6.77 -0.64
CA ARG A 12 16.38 -7.02 -1.98
C ARG A 12 17.56 -6.11 -2.24
N PRO A 13 18.69 -6.64 -2.72
CA PRO A 13 19.78 -5.81 -3.21
C PRO A 13 19.28 -4.99 -4.40
N ILE A 14 19.47 -3.69 -4.32
CA ILE A 14 19.12 -2.76 -5.41
C ILE A 14 20.38 -2.62 -6.24
N HIS A 15 20.40 -3.27 -7.39
CA HIS A 15 21.55 -3.21 -8.30
C HIS A 15 21.43 -1.96 -9.19
N LEU A 16 22.31 -1.00 -8.95
CA LEU A 16 22.53 0.14 -9.82
C LEU A 16 23.77 -0.11 -10.69
N GLU A 17 23.70 0.28 -11.94
CA GLU A 17 24.86 0.23 -12.82
C GLU A 17 25.37 1.65 -13.07
N PRO A 18 26.70 1.85 -13.09
CA PRO A 18 27.25 3.14 -13.52
C PRO A 18 26.77 3.48 -14.94
N LEU A 19 26.33 4.70 -15.16
CA LEU A 19 25.90 5.13 -16.48
C LEU A 19 27.09 5.05 -17.46
N GLY A 20 26.89 4.36 -18.58
CA GLY A 20 27.95 4.09 -19.55
C GLY A 20 28.74 2.79 -19.33
N SER A 21 28.49 2.02 -18.27
CA SER A 21 29.12 0.70 -18.04
C SER A 21 28.79 -0.32 -19.15
N ARG A 22 27.60 -0.21 -19.73
CA ARG A 22 27.15 -0.97 -20.91
C ARG A 22 26.14 -0.16 -21.73
N PRO A 23 25.95 -0.49 -23.04
CA PRO A 23 24.94 0.15 -23.85
C PRO A 23 23.51 -0.20 -23.42
N GLY A 24 22.57 0.69 -23.69
CA GLY A 24 21.12 0.45 -23.47
C GLY A 24 20.60 0.69 -22.06
N LEU A 25 21.43 1.14 -21.12
CA LEU A 25 20.96 1.57 -19.80
C LEU A 25 20.07 2.81 -19.90
N VAL A 26 18.97 2.80 -19.16
CA VAL A 26 18.10 3.96 -19.01
C VAL A 26 18.61 4.82 -17.84
N PRO A 27 18.94 6.11 -18.07
CA PRO A 27 19.46 6.98 -17.04
C PRO A 27 18.47 7.15 -15.87
N ILE A 28 18.93 6.91 -14.65
CA ILE A 28 18.21 7.25 -13.40
C ILE A 28 18.61 8.66 -12.96
N SER A 29 19.91 8.94 -13.02
CA SER A 29 20.57 10.15 -12.57
C SER A 29 21.79 10.44 -13.47
N ASP A 30 22.60 11.41 -13.09
CA ASP A 30 23.82 11.72 -13.84
C ASP A 30 24.87 10.59 -13.75
N THR A 31 24.82 9.74 -12.72
CA THR A 31 25.84 8.71 -12.45
C THR A 31 25.34 7.30 -12.70
N PHE A 32 24.04 7.03 -12.49
CA PHE A 32 23.48 5.68 -12.46
C PHE A 32 22.44 5.45 -13.55
N GLY A 33 22.44 4.22 -14.07
CA GLY A 33 21.46 3.71 -15.02
C GLY A 33 20.77 2.42 -14.53
N LEU A 34 19.70 2.07 -15.20
CA LEU A 34 18.88 0.89 -14.95
C LEU A 34 18.70 0.10 -16.25
N ALA A 35 18.71 -1.22 -16.13
CA ALA A 35 18.37 -2.12 -17.22
C ALA A 35 16.89 -1.93 -17.65
N PRO A 36 16.60 -1.86 -18.97
CA PRO A 36 15.26 -1.58 -19.48
C PRO A 36 14.17 -2.55 -19.00
N GLU A 37 14.53 -3.80 -18.76
CA GLU A 37 13.65 -4.86 -18.26
C GLU A 37 13.14 -4.64 -16.82
N LEU A 38 13.75 -3.72 -16.08
CA LEU A 38 13.36 -3.35 -14.72
C LEU A 38 12.45 -2.12 -14.67
N LEU A 39 12.15 -1.53 -15.81
CA LEU A 39 11.27 -0.37 -15.90
C LEU A 39 9.82 -0.76 -15.59
N ILE A 40 9.10 0.17 -15.02
CA ILE A 40 7.64 0.10 -14.90
C ILE A 40 7.03 0.26 -16.29
N ASP A 41 5.99 -0.51 -16.56
CA ASP A 41 5.21 -0.38 -17.79
C ASP A 41 4.80 1.08 -18.03
N ARG A 42 4.96 1.53 -19.27
CA ARG A 42 4.71 2.92 -19.66
C ARG A 42 3.29 3.38 -19.35
N ASN A 43 2.28 2.52 -19.62
CA ASN A 43 0.89 2.87 -19.38
C ASN A 43 0.59 3.00 -17.87
N LEU A 44 1.30 2.21 -17.03
CA LEU A 44 1.21 2.34 -15.57
C LEU A 44 1.83 3.64 -15.09
N ALA A 45 2.97 4.04 -15.65
CA ALA A 45 3.63 5.30 -15.32
C ALA A 45 2.79 6.52 -15.76
N GLU A 46 2.20 6.48 -16.95
CA GLU A 46 1.31 7.52 -17.46
C GLU A 46 0.05 7.67 -16.63
N ARG A 47 -0.58 6.55 -16.22
CA ARG A 47 -1.71 6.58 -15.27
C ARG A 47 -1.30 7.13 -13.90
N GLY A 48 -0.11 6.80 -13.42
CA GLY A 48 0.46 7.38 -12.19
C GLY A 48 0.60 8.90 -12.28
N ALA A 49 0.99 9.42 -13.44
CA ALA A 49 1.16 10.85 -13.67
C ALA A 49 -0.15 11.66 -13.50
N GLU A 50 -1.32 11.04 -13.71
CA GLU A 50 -2.62 11.71 -13.50
C GLU A 50 -2.82 12.13 -12.04
N PHE A 51 -2.22 11.42 -11.10
CA PHE A 51 -2.31 11.67 -9.66
C PHE A 51 -1.11 12.43 -9.10
N HIS A 52 -0.12 12.73 -9.93
CA HIS A 52 1.05 13.49 -9.54
C HIS A 52 0.81 15.00 -9.73
N HIS A 53 1.14 15.82 -8.72
CA HIS A 53 0.86 17.25 -8.71
C HIS A 53 1.54 18.05 -9.86
N GLN A 54 2.64 17.53 -10.42
CA GLN A 54 3.33 18.09 -11.59
C GLN A 54 3.11 17.24 -12.85
N ARG A 55 2.20 16.25 -12.82
CA ARG A 55 1.95 15.33 -13.93
C ARG A 55 3.19 14.55 -14.40
N LEU A 56 4.12 14.27 -13.49
CA LEU A 56 5.31 13.46 -13.79
C LEU A 56 4.95 11.98 -13.77
N GLY A 57 5.30 11.27 -14.84
CA GLY A 57 5.24 9.82 -14.93
C GLY A 57 6.62 9.21 -14.69
N TYR A 58 6.74 8.32 -13.73
CA TYR A 58 8.00 7.66 -13.39
C TYR A 58 8.00 6.22 -13.88
N GLN A 59 8.85 5.91 -14.88
CA GLN A 59 9.07 4.53 -15.30
C GLN A 59 10.13 3.80 -14.46
N ILE A 60 10.99 4.54 -13.78
CA ILE A 60 12.00 3.96 -12.90
C ILE A 60 11.39 3.72 -11.52
N PRO A 61 11.40 2.48 -10.98
CA PRO A 61 10.84 2.20 -9.66
C PRO A 61 11.47 3.06 -8.56
N GLN A 62 10.68 3.42 -7.57
CA GLN A 62 11.07 4.36 -6.51
C GLN A 62 12.34 3.94 -5.77
N ALA A 63 12.54 2.65 -5.52
CA ALA A 63 13.70 2.15 -4.80
C ALA A 63 15.02 2.45 -5.54
N TYR A 64 15.03 2.33 -6.87
CA TYR A 64 16.21 2.65 -7.69
C TYR A 64 16.49 4.15 -7.71
N ARG A 65 15.46 4.98 -7.91
CA ARG A 65 15.59 6.45 -7.86
C ARG A 65 16.08 6.91 -6.49
N ALA A 66 15.51 6.37 -5.42
CA ALA A 66 15.87 6.69 -4.05
C ALA A 66 17.33 6.35 -3.75
N THR A 67 17.79 5.18 -4.20
CA THR A 67 19.17 4.74 -4.02
C THR A 67 20.14 5.62 -4.79
N ALA A 68 19.90 5.85 -6.08
CA ALA A 68 20.76 6.65 -6.93
C ALA A 68 20.93 8.08 -6.37
N PHE A 69 19.81 8.76 -6.09
CA PHE A 69 19.85 10.12 -5.60
C PHE A 69 20.44 10.25 -4.20
N ALA A 70 20.25 9.26 -3.31
CA ALA A 70 20.87 9.27 -1.99
C ALA A 70 22.38 9.07 -2.06
N LEU A 71 22.87 8.21 -2.96
CA LEU A 71 24.31 8.01 -3.19
C LEU A 71 24.99 9.25 -3.74
N GLU A 72 24.34 9.98 -4.66
CA GLU A 72 24.84 11.25 -5.20
C GLU A 72 24.78 12.41 -4.20
N ASN A 73 23.93 12.31 -3.19
CA ASN A 73 23.73 13.36 -2.18
C ASN A 73 23.86 12.82 -0.75
N PRO A 74 25.01 12.23 -0.37
CA PRO A 74 25.18 11.55 0.93
C PRO A 74 25.07 12.49 2.15
N HIS A 75 25.16 13.79 1.94
CA HIS A 75 25.01 14.85 2.96
C HIS A 75 23.53 15.20 3.24
N LEU A 76 22.61 14.76 2.39
CA LEU A 76 21.17 14.92 2.56
C LEU A 76 20.53 13.65 3.13
N THR A 77 19.36 13.79 3.72
CA THR A 77 18.61 12.67 4.30
C THR A 77 17.49 12.25 3.36
N LEU A 78 17.52 11.00 2.90
CA LEU A 78 16.44 10.40 2.13
C LEU A 78 15.19 10.24 3.02
N THR A 79 14.02 10.64 2.56
CA THR A 79 12.78 10.60 3.35
C THR A 79 11.54 10.26 2.52
N GLY A 80 10.37 10.18 3.19
CA GLY A 80 9.08 9.93 2.54
C GLY A 80 9.05 8.61 1.77
N PHE A 81 8.43 8.61 0.58
CA PHE A 81 8.26 7.40 -0.24
C PHE A 81 9.59 6.76 -0.65
N GLY A 82 10.63 7.54 -0.89
CA GLY A 82 11.97 7.02 -1.21
C GLY A 82 12.56 6.18 -0.07
N ALA A 83 12.46 6.67 1.16
CA ALA A 83 12.90 5.94 2.34
C ALA A 83 12.05 4.67 2.56
N LEU A 84 10.72 4.78 2.42
CA LEU A 84 9.81 3.64 2.57
C LEU A 84 10.05 2.55 1.52
N ALA A 85 10.39 2.92 0.29
CA ALA A 85 10.75 1.95 -0.75
C ALA A 85 11.99 1.14 -0.36
N LEU A 86 13.01 1.77 0.27
CA LEU A 86 14.18 1.07 0.80
C LEU A 86 13.85 0.20 2.01
N TYR A 87 12.85 0.57 2.81
CA TYR A 87 12.34 -0.27 3.90
C TYR A 87 11.49 -1.44 3.41
N GLY A 88 11.22 -1.53 2.11
CA GLY A 88 10.47 -2.62 1.49
C GLY A 88 8.97 -2.37 1.35
N ALA A 89 8.52 -1.12 1.44
CA ALA A 89 7.14 -0.77 1.12
C ALA A 89 6.83 -1.12 -0.34
N LYS A 90 5.92 -2.06 -0.54
CA LYS A 90 5.47 -2.50 -1.87
C LYS A 90 4.23 -1.74 -2.29
N PHE A 91 3.96 -1.70 -3.60
CA PHE A 91 2.74 -1.17 -4.24
C PHE A 91 2.54 0.34 -4.19
N LEU A 92 3.25 1.05 -3.30
CA LEU A 92 3.06 2.49 -3.12
C LEU A 92 4.39 3.22 -3.32
N GLY A 93 4.31 4.39 -3.94
CA GLY A 93 5.45 5.29 -4.05
C GLY A 93 6.11 5.37 -5.43
N ASP A 94 5.91 4.41 -6.33
CA ASP A 94 6.56 4.43 -7.65
C ASP A 94 6.18 5.68 -8.47
N GLY A 95 4.92 6.13 -8.36
CA GLY A 95 4.45 7.37 -8.97
C GLY A 95 4.74 8.64 -8.15
N CYS A 96 5.48 8.55 -7.03
CA CYS A 96 5.72 9.68 -6.12
C CYS A 96 7.16 10.21 -6.26
N ASP A 97 7.36 11.46 -5.83
CA ASP A 97 8.69 12.08 -5.83
C ASP A 97 9.66 11.38 -4.85
N THR A 98 10.93 11.29 -5.25
CA THR A 98 12.01 11.00 -4.30
C THR A 98 12.40 12.29 -3.61
N VAL A 99 12.34 12.31 -2.27
CA VAL A 99 12.58 13.49 -1.48
C VAL A 99 13.87 13.35 -0.66
N LEU A 100 14.77 14.31 -0.83
CA LEU A 100 15.95 14.50 0.00
C LEU A 100 15.76 15.76 0.86
N ALA A 101 16.09 15.66 2.13
CA ALA A 101 15.93 16.74 3.10
C ALA A 101 17.26 17.15 3.73
N GLY A 102 17.44 18.44 3.96
CA GLY A 102 18.63 18.96 4.63
C GLY A 102 18.38 20.32 5.27
N THR A 103 19.13 20.64 6.33
CA THR A 103 19.04 21.94 7.02
C THR A 103 19.71 23.05 6.22
N ARG A 104 20.84 22.74 5.61
CA ARG A 104 21.65 23.69 4.83
C ARG A 104 21.47 23.45 3.34
N VAL A 105 20.25 23.68 2.84
CA VAL A 105 19.92 23.62 1.42
C VAL A 105 19.81 25.05 0.92
N PRO A 106 20.82 25.58 0.21
CA PRO A 106 20.77 26.95 -0.29
C PRO A 106 19.64 27.12 -1.33
N ASN A 107 19.50 26.17 -2.24
CA ASN A 107 18.51 26.19 -3.30
C ASN A 107 17.64 24.93 -3.23
N PRO A 108 16.39 25.00 -2.70
CA PRO A 108 15.43 23.93 -2.81
C PRO A 108 15.16 23.59 -4.28
N GLN A 109 15.06 22.30 -4.59
CA GLN A 109 14.85 21.81 -5.95
C GLN A 109 13.50 21.08 -6.03
N LYS A 110 12.74 21.35 -7.08
CA LYS A 110 11.56 20.53 -7.42
C LYS A 110 12.00 19.21 -8.06
N ALA A 111 11.21 18.18 -7.85
CA ALA A 111 11.41 16.91 -8.52
C ALA A 111 11.21 17.03 -10.03
N GLY A 112 11.88 16.16 -10.77
CA GLY A 112 11.76 16.05 -12.22
C GLY A 112 12.31 14.70 -12.71
N PRO A 113 12.20 14.43 -14.02
CA PRO A 113 12.86 13.28 -14.61
C PRO A 113 14.38 13.34 -14.29
N GLY A 114 14.92 12.28 -13.70
CA GLY A 114 16.31 12.21 -13.30
C GLY A 114 16.75 13.13 -12.16
N LYS A 115 15.81 13.78 -11.44
CA LYS A 115 16.13 14.72 -10.37
C LYS A 115 15.24 14.49 -9.14
N PRO A 116 15.82 14.42 -7.91
CA PRO A 116 15.04 14.36 -6.68
C PRO A 116 14.41 15.72 -6.34
N GLN A 117 13.37 15.70 -5.53
CA GLN A 117 12.98 16.89 -4.78
C GLN A 117 14.00 17.11 -3.66
N ILE A 118 14.58 18.30 -3.56
CA ILE A 118 15.44 18.70 -2.44
C ILE A 118 14.70 19.75 -1.62
N SER A 119 14.46 19.44 -0.35
CA SER A 119 13.71 20.32 0.54
C SER A 119 14.56 20.81 1.71
N ARG A 120 14.36 22.09 2.10
CA ARG A 120 14.88 22.60 3.35
C ARG A 120 14.00 22.09 4.48
N SER A 121 14.46 21.06 5.16
CA SER A 121 13.78 20.48 6.32
C SER A 121 14.81 19.99 7.31
N SER A 122 14.58 20.29 8.58
CA SER A 122 15.40 19.78 9.69
C SER A 122 14.81 18.46 10.16
N LEU A 123 15.68 17.46 10.27
CA LEU A 123 15.40 16.24 11.03
C LEU A 123 16.39 16.19 12.19
N ASP A 124 15.88 15.85 13.37
CA ASP A 124 16.71 15.66 14.54
C ASP A 124 17.56 14.40 14.42
N THR A 125 18.61 14.30 15.23
CA THR A 125 19.54 13.15 15.15
C THR A 125 18.83 11.82 15.36
N HIS A 126 17.88 11.74 16.29
CA HIS A 126 17.11 10.53 16.57
C HIS A 126 16.08 10.18 15.46
N GLU A 127 15.78 11.12 14.59
CA GLU A 127 14.91 10.92 13.42
C GLU A 127 15.67 10.39 12.21
N LYS A 128 16.98 10.31 12.29
CA LYS A 128 17.87 9.87 11.20
C LYS A 128 18.47 8.52 11.53
N TRP A 129 18.43 7.67 10.54
CA TRP A 129 19.15 6.41 10.52
C TRP A 129 20.25 6.45 9.47
N ARG A 130 21.10 5.47 9.48
CA ARG A 130 22.14 5.31 8.46
C ARG A 130 21.95 3.98 7.75
N ALA A 131 22.13 3.98 6.46
CA ALA A 131 22.16 2.78 5.63
C ALA A 131 23.47 2.73 4.85
N TYR A 132 24.02 1.52 4.70
CA TYR A 132 25.21 1.30 3.89
C TYR A 132 24.78 0.71 2.54
N LEU A 133 24.93 1.47 1.46
CA LEU A 133 24.53 1.09 0.11
C LEU A 133 25.69 1.28 -0.85
N HIS A 134 25.98 0.29 -1.69
CA HIS A 134 27.04 0.40 -2.72
C HIS A 134 28.36 0.99 -2.21
N GLY A 135 28.82 0.55 -1.04
CA GLY A 135 30.07 1.04 -0.46
C GLY A 135 29.99 2.42 0.22
N THR A 136 28.82 3.04 0.26
CA THR A 136 28.63 4.41 0.78
C THR A 136 27.61 4.44 1.91
N TRP A 137 27.91 5.21 2.96
CA TRP A 137 26.94 5.51 4.01
C TRP A 137 26.02 6.67 3.59
N ILE A 138 24.72 6.42 3.60
CA ILE A 138 23.70 7.45 3.38
C ILE A 138 22.92 7.72 4.67
N SER A 139 22.36 8.94 4.76
CA SER A 139 21.38 9.31 5.78
C SER A 139 19.97 9.03 5.28
N ILE A 140 19.16 8.38 6.11
CA ILE A 140 17.77 8.04 5.80
C ILE A 140 16.88 8.39 7.00
N ALA A 141 15.69 8.90 6.77
CA ALA A 141 14.72 9.15 7.85
C ALA A 141 14.32 7.84 8.53
N SER A 142 14.18 7.85 9.86
CA SER A 142 13.65 6.68 10.57
C SER A 142 12.28 6.26 10.03
N PRO A 143 11.87 4.98 10.14
CA PRO A 143 10.66 4.49 9.48
C PRO A 143 9.41 5.31 9.76
N ALA A 144 9.13 5.64 11.02
CA ALA A 144 7.97 6.44 11.40
C ALA A 144 8.02 7.87 10.84
N VAL A 145 9.20 8.49 10.78
CA VAL A 145 9.40 9.82 10.20
C VAL A 145 9.23 9.77 8.68
N ALA A 146 9.70 8.72 8.02
CA ALA A 146 9.47 8.51 6.60
C ALA A 146 7.96 8.40 6.28
N VAL A 147 7.20 7.66 7.10
CA VAL A 147 5.73 7.60 7.00
C VAL A 147 5.11 8.97 7.18
N ALA A 148 5.49 9.73 8.22
CA ALA A 148 4.94 11.07 8.47
C ALA A 148 5.20 12.02 7.29
N HIS A 149 6.37 11.97 6.66
CA HIS A 149 6.68 12.78 5.47
C HIS A 149 5.86 12.33 4.25
N ALA A 150 5.68 11.01 4.04
CA ALA A 150 4.84 10.51 2.96
C ALA A 150 3.35 10.88 3.17
N LEU A 151 2.84 10.77 4.40
CA LEU A 151 1.49 11.22 4.76
C LEU A 151 1.29 12.72 4.50
N LYS A 152 2.33 13.54 4.73
CA LYS A 152 2.30 14.97 4.44
C LYS A 152 2.13 15.26 2.95
N GLU A 153 2.80 14.49 2.09
CA GLU A 153 2.66 14.64 0.64
C GLU A 153 1.27 14.17 0.17
N ILE A 154 0.72 13.09 0.75
CA ILE A 154 -0.66 12.65 0.50
C ILE A 154 -1.67 13.74 0.93
N ARG A 155 -1.54 14.26 2.15
CA ARG A 155 -2.46 15.28 2.70
C ARG A 155 -2.48 16.56 1.86
N ARG A 156 -1.34 16.91 1.26
CA ARG A 156 -1.17 18.06 0.37
C ARG A 156 -1.53 17.77 -1.09
N GLU A 157 -2.01 16.56 -1.38
CA GLU A 157 -2.34 16.10 -2.75
C GLU A 157 -1.16 16.19 -3.73
N ARG A 158 0.06 16.10 -3.22
CA ARG A 158 1.28 16.06 -4.03
C ARG A 158 1.66 14.66 -4.46
N ALA A 159 1.28 13.67 -3.67
CA ALA A 159 1.43 12.26 -3.94
C ALA A 159 0.07 11.58 -3.96
N GLY A 160 -0.16 10.74 -4.97
CA GLY A 160 -1.42 10.03 -5.11
C GLY A 160 -1.35 8.88 -6.10
N TRP A 161 -2.40 8.10 -6.08
CA TRP A 161 -2.67 6.98 -6.97
C TRP A 161 -4.18 6.75 -7.03
N PRO A 162 -4.68 5.99 -8.04
CA PRO A 162 -6.11 5.71 -8.15
C PRO A 162 -6.63 4.93 -6.94
N VAL A 163 -7.72 5.42 -6.37
CA VAL A 163 -8.46 4.73 -5.30
C VAL A 163 -9.93 4.68 -5.68
N VAL A 164 -10.64 3.63 -5.28
CA VAL A 164 -12.09 3.57 -5.43
C VAL A 164 -12.77 4.40 -4.34
N ARG A 165 -13.99 4.82 -4.64
CA ARG A 165 -14.81 5.53 -3.66
C ARG A 165 -15.19 4.60 -2.50
N CYS A 166 -14.86 4.98 -1.28
CA CYS A 166 -15.24 4.27 -0.07
C CYS A 166 -16.21 5.14 0.74
N GLY A 167 -17.47 5.18 0.33
CA GLY A 167 -18.49 6.05 0.92
C GLY A 167 -18.11 7.53 0.84
N ASP A 168 -18.15 8.22 1.99
CA ASP A 168 -17.83 9.65 2.10
C ASP A 168 -16.35 9.92 2.43
N LEU A 169 -15.50 8.89 2.42
CA LEU A 169 -14.09 9.09 2.73
C LEU A 169 -13.39 9.85 1.60
N HIS A 170 -12.67 10.90 1.99
CA HIS A 170 -11.86 11.66 1.03
C HIS A 170 -10.72 10.79 0.48
N PRO A 171 -10.37 10.87 -0.80
CA PRO A 171 -9.29 10.06 -1.40
C PRO A 171 -7.95 10.14 -0.67
N THR A 172 -7.60 11.30 -0.11
CA THR A 172 -6.37 11.44 0.69
C THR A 172 -6.40 10.59 1.97
N LEU A 173 -7.58 10.43 2.59
CA LEU A 173 -7.72 9.57 3.76
C LEU A 173 -7.60 8.09 3.40
N ILE A 174 -8.20 7.66 2.29
CA ILE A 174 -8.07 6.28 1.79
C ILE A 174 -6.59 5.96 1.52
N ARG A 175 -5.87 6.84 0.83
CA ARG A 175 -4.42 6.69 0.57
C ARG A 175 -3.59 6.67 1.85
N ALA A 176 -3.97 7.48 2.84
CA ALA A 176 -3.29 7.46 4.15
C ALA A 176 -3.48 6.12 4.86
N VAL A 177 -4.70 5.56 4.85
CA VAL A 177 -4.98 4.23 5.42
C VAL A 177 -4.15 3.16 4.70
N GLN A 178 -4.12 3.17 3.37
CA GLN A 178 -3.30 2.23 2.58
C GLN A 178 -1.80 2.32 2.93
N LEU A 179 -1.28 3.55 3.06
CA LEU A 179 0.12 3.75 3.44
C LEU A 179 0.40 3.25 4.86
N ILE A 180 -0.51 3.49 5.80
CA ILE A 180 -0.37 3.02 7.18
C ILE A 180 -0.49 1.50 7.24
N ASP A 181 -1.40 0.86 6.50
CA ASP A 181 -1.52 -0.60 6.43
C ASP A 181 -0.19 -1.24 5.97
N VAL A 182 0.39 -0.74 4.88
CA VAL A 182 1.72 -1.18 4.41
C VAL A 182 2.79 -0.96 5.47
N SER A 183 2.76 0.20 6.16
CA SER A 183 3.73 0.53 7.21
C SER A 183 3.62 -0.42 8.41
N ARG A 184 2.40 -0.76 8.83
CA ARG A 184 2.15 -1.73 9.91
C ARG A 184 2.61 -3.14 9.55
N ARG A 185 2.51 -3.53 8.29
CA ARG A 185 3.09 -4.80 7.80
C ARG A 185 4.62 -4.80 7.84
N LEU A 186 5.24 -3.65 7.70
CA LEU A 186 6.68 -3.45 7.94
C LEU A 186 7.03 -3.33 9.42
N THR A 187 6.08 -3.67 10.31
CA THR A 187 6.23 -3.60 11.76
C THR A 187 6.50 -2.21 12.33
N ILE A 188 6.13 -1.16 11.59
CA ILE A 188 6.24 0.23 12.08
C ILE A 188 5.07 0.49 13.04
N ASP A 189 5.40 0.78 14.30
CA ASP A 189 4.42 0.99 15.36
C ASP A 189 3.52 2.21 15.07
N PRO A 190 2.18 2.05 15.11
CA PRO A 190 1.23 3.15 14.97
C PRO A 190 1.46 4.33 15.93
N LEU A 191 1.89 4.07 17.16
CA LEU A 191 2.19 5.13 18.13
C LEU A 191 3.44 5.94 17.72
N HIS A 192 4.44 5.28 17.16
CA HIS A 192 5.60 5.98 16.60
C HIS A 192 5.22 6.81 15.38
N ILE A 193 4.31 6.32 14.51
CA ILE A 193 3.79 7.10 13.38
C ILE A 193 3.07 8.35 13.90
N LEU A 194 2.18 8.20 14.89
CA LEU A 194 1.44 9.32 15.47
C LEU A 194 2.40 10.35 16.10
N ALA A 195 3.39 9.88 16.84
CA ALA A 195 4.41 10.75 17.45
C ALA A 195 5.21 11.51 16.38
N ALA A 196 5.63 10.85 15.30
CA ALA A 196 6.34 11.49 14.19
C ALA A 196 5.49 12.50 13.42
N CYS A 197 4.17 12.35 13.43
CA CYS A 197 3.23 13.30 12.80
C CYS A 197 2.99 14.57 13.65
N LYS A 198 3.32 14.55 14.94
CA LYS A 198 3.16 15.72 15.82
C LYS A 198 3.93 16.92 15.28
N ASN A 199 3.29 18.08 15.24
CA ASN A 199 3.79 19.34 14.67
C ASN A 199 4.08 19.31 13.16
N ARG A 200 3.72 18.22 12.45
CA ARG A 200 3.92 18.07 10.99
C ARG A 200 2.62 17.97 10.22
N LEU A 201 1.59 17.40 10.85
CA LEU A 201 0.29 17.10 10.26
C LEU A 201 -0.86 17.41 11.22
N ASP A 202 -2.06 17.50 10.66
CA ASP A 202 -3.31 17.51 11.39
C ASP A 202 -3.51 16.16 12.10
N LEU A 203 -3.36 16.13 13.43
CA LEU A 203 -3.43 14.89 14.21
C LEU A 203 -4.82 14.23 14.18
N PRO A 204 -5.95 14.94 14.22
CA PRO A 204 -7.27 14.32 14.01
C PRO A 204 -7.34 13.50 12.72
N TRP A 205 -6.86 14.02 11.59
CA TRP A 205 -6.84 13.29 10.33
C TRP A 205 -5.91 12.07 10.35
N VAL A 206 -4.73 12.19 10.97
CA VAL A 206 -3.80 11.06 11.15
C VAL A 206 -4.43 9.99 12.04
N THR A 207 -5.09 10.39 13.14
CA THR A 207 -5.76 9.49 14.07
C THR A 207 -6.90 8.74 13.39
N ASP A 208 -7.73 9.42 12.56
CA ASP A 208 -8.78 8.76 11.78
C ASP A 208 -8.20 7.72 10.82
N ALA A 209 -7.08 8.03 10.14
CA ALA A 209 -6.39 7.07 9.29
C ALA A 209 -5.85 5.87 10.09
N LEU A 210 -5.25 6.09 11.26
CA LEU A 210 -4.74 5.03 12.14
C LEU A 210 -5.85 4.12 12.68
N ILE A 211 -6.97 4.68 13.12
CA ILE A 211 -8.14 3.91 13.60
C ILE A 211 -8.69 3.00 12.50
N ARG A 212 -8.68 3.46 11.25
CA ARG A 212 -9.15 2.69 10.09
C ARG A 212 -8.10 1.73 9.56
N SER A 213 -6.86 1.78 10.03
CA SER A 213 -5.77 0.95 9.51
C SER A 213 -5.76 -0.45 10.10
N SER A 214 -5.18 -1.39 9.34
CA SER A 214 -4.97 -2.79 9.74
C SER A 214 -3.56 -3.24 9.35
N SER A 215 -3.00 -4.21 10.06
CA SER A 215 -1.77 -4.89 9.67
C SER A 215 -2.02 -6.12 8.80
N LEU A 216 -3.28 -6.47 8.56
CA LEU A 216 -3.69 -7.70 7.91
C LEU A 216 -3.94 -7.55 6.40
N ALA A 217 -4.21 -6.33 5.91
CA ALA A 217 -4.38 -6.10 4.49
C ALA A 217 -3.07 -6.34 3.72
N GLU A 218 -3.08 -7.21 2.72
CA GLU A 218 -1.87 -7.61 1.98
C GLU A 218 -1.61 -6.72 0.76
N SER A 219 -2.60 -5.97 0.33
CA SER A 219 -2.51 -5.04 -0.80
C SER A 219 -3.35 -3.77 -0.57
N PRO A 220 -3.07 -2.68 -1.30
CA PRO A 220 -3.89 -1.47 -1.26
C PRO A 220 -5.35 -1.71 -1.66
N LYS A 221 -5.62 -2.68 -2.54
CA LYS A 221 -6.98 -3.03 -2.96
C LYS A 221 -7.76 -3.79 -1.88
N GLU A 222 -7.09 -4.62 -1.10
CA GLU A 222 -7.71 -5.21 0.09
C GLU A 222 -8.05 -4.14 1.14
N THR A 223 -7.22 -3.09 1.30
CA THR A 223 -7.57 -1.93 2.15
C THR A 223 -8.86 -1.27 1.67
N GLU A 224 -9.00 -1.00 0.36
CA GLU A 224 -10.23 -0.42 -0.20
C GLU A 224 -11.43 -1.34 0.03
N MET A 225 -11.30 -2.63 -0.26
CA MET A 225 -12.34 -3.64 -0.02
C MET A 225 -12.76 -3.66 1.46
N ARG A 226 -11.81 -3.60 2.40
CA ARG A 226 -12.05 -3.55 3.84
C ARG A 226 -12.80 -2.28 4.26
N LEU A 227 -12.41 -1.12 3.74
CA LEU A 227 -13.07 0.15 4.04
C LEU A 227 -14.54 0.15 3.56
N ILE A 228 -14.80 -0.43 2.40
CA ILE A 228 -16.17 -0.61 1.86
C ILE A 228 -16.94 -1.62 2.70
N ALA A 229 -16.37 -2.79 2.98
CA ALA A 229 -17.00 -3.85 3.77
C ALA A 229 -17.34 -3.38 5.19
N ALA A 230 -16.51 -2.52 5.80
CA ALA A 230 -16.79 -1.94 7.11
C ALA A 230 -18.04 -1.03 7.12
N GLN A 231 -18.31 -0.33 6.02
CA GLN A 231 -19.53 0.48 5.90
C GLN A 231 -20.76 -0.39 5.71
N VAL A 232 -20.66 -1.42 4.88
CA VAL A 232 -21.73 -2.42 4.69
C VAL A 232 -22.02 -3.14 6.02
N ALA A 233 -20.98 -3.57 6.72
CA ALA A 233 -21.10 -4.22 8.02
C ALA A 233 -21.88 -3.34 9.03
N ARG A 234 -21.52 -2.06 9.11
CA ARG A 234 -22.22 -1.09 9.97
C ARG A 234 -23.67 -0.91 9.58
N LYS A 235 -23.96 -0.78 8.27
CA LYS A 235 -25.33 -0.57 7.77
C LYS A 235 -26.24 -1.76 8.06
N HIS A 236 -25.73 -2.98 7.94
CA HIS A 236 -26.51 -4.22 8.06
C HIS A 236 -26.33 -4.95 9.41
N GLY A 237 -25.62 -4.37 10.37
CA GLY A 237 -25.38 -4.99 11.70
C GLY A 237 -24.55 -6.26 11.62
N LEU A 238 -23.59 -6.34 10.69
CA LEU A 238 -22.72 -7.49 10.49
C LEU A 238 -21.38 -7.30 11.24
N HIS A 239 -20.77 -8.40 11.63
CA HIS A 239 -19.40 -8.39 12.15
C HIS A 239 -18.41 -8.57 11.02
N LEU A 240 -17.45 -7.65 10.89
CA LEU A 240 -16.33 -7.74 9.96
C LEU A 240 -15.16 -8.45 10.64
N ARG A 241 -14.55 -9.40 9.93
CA ARG A 241 -13.29 -10.07 10.31
C ARG A 241 -12.34 -10.04 9.13
N GLU A 242 -11.05 -9.98 9.40
CA GLU A 242 -9.99 -9.98 8.38
C GLU A 242 -9.24 -11.31 8.41
N GLN A 243 -8.73 -11.74 7.24
CA GLN A 243 -7.84 -12.88 7.05
C GLN A 243 -8.36 -14.19 7.69
N VAL A 244 -9.60 -14.56 7.36
CA VAL A 244 -10.30 -15.67 8.01
C VAL A 244 -9.97 -17.01 7.34
N PRO A 245 -9.29 -17.94 8.04
CA PRO A 245 -8.99 -19.26 7.51
C PRO A 245 -10.25 -20.15 7.47
N VAL A 246 -10.38 -20.93 6.42
CA VAL A 246 -11.43 -21.95 6.26
C VAL A 246 -10.81 -23.33 6.14
N GLN A 247 -11.29 -24.24 6.94
CA GLN A 247 -10.85 -25.63 6.98
C GLN A 247 -12.04 -26.58 6.93
N ALA A 248 -11.89 -27.73 6.29
CA ALA A 248 -12.82 -28.86 6.32
C ALA A 248 -12.09 -30.10 6.84
N ASN A 249 -12.63 -30.73 7.89
CA ASN A 249 -12.04 -31.95 8.48
C ASN A 249 -10.54 -31.80 8.81
N GLY A 250 -10.13 -30.60 9.31
CA GLY A 250 -8.74 -30.29 9.63
C GLY A 250 -7.85 -30.00 8.41
N ARG A 251 -8.38 -30.05 7.19
CA ARG A 251 -7.67 -29.70 5.96
C ARG A 251 -7.92 -28.25 5.56
N TRP A 252 -6.87 -27.57 5.16
CA TRP A 252 -6.93 -26.22 4.64
C TRP A 252 -7.72 -26.17 3.32
N ILE A 253 -8.69 -25.25 3.24
CA ILE A 253 -9.44 -24.95 2.01
C ILE A 253 -8.92 -23.63 1.42
N THR A 254 -9.08 -22.54 2.17
CA THR A 254 -8.72 -21.18 1.74
C THR A 254 -8.59 -20.24 2.93
N ARG A 255 -8.23 -19.02 2.66
CA ARG A 255 -8.31 -17.90 3.60
C ARG A 255 -9.04 -16.75 2.90
N PHE A 256 -10.17 -16.33 3.46
CA PHE A 256 -10.85 -15.15 2.98
C PHE A 256 -10.12 -13.90 3.43
N ASP A 257 -9.95 -12.92 2.55
CA ASP A 257 -9.37 -11.62 2.90
C ASP A 257 -10.22 -10.93 3.97
N LEU A 258 -11.55 -11.02 3.82
CA LEU A 258 -12.53 -10.52 4.76
C LEU A 258 -13.66 -11.52 4.96
N ALA A 259 -14.30 -11.45 6.12
CA ALA A 259 -15.57 -12.14 6.36
C ALA A 259 -16.59 -11.18 6.97
N LEU A 260 -17.83 -11.24 6.49
CA LEU A 260 -18.99 -10.60 7.07
C LEU A 260 -19.86 -11.68 7.74
N ILE A 261 -20.14 -11.52 9.02
CA ILE A 261 -20.86 -12.53 9.80
C ILE A 261 -22.12 -11.91 10.40
N CYS A 262 -23.26 -12.48 10.12
CA CYS A 262 -24.51 -12.07 10.73
C CYS A 262 -24.58 -12.59 12.18
N PRO A 263 -24.61 -11.74 13.21
CA PRO A 263 -24.62 -12.17 14.60
C PRO A 263 -25.94 -12.84 14.99
N VAL A 264 -27.03 -12.55 14.28
CA VAL A 264 -28.37 -13.11 14.57
C VAL A 264 -28.56 -14.50 13.97
N THR A 265 -28.14 -14.70 12.71
CA THR A 265 -28.38 -15.96 11.98
C THR A 265 -27.17 -16.87 11.94
N GLY A 266 -25.99 -16.38 12.31
CA GLY A 266 -24.72 -17.09 12.15
C GLY A 266 -24.27 -17.25 10.70
N GLN A 267 -24.98 -16.67 9.73
CA GLN A 267 -24.56 -16.73 8.31
C GLN A 267 -23.20 -16.08 8.12
N ARG A 268 -22.36 -16.73 7.29
CA ARG A 268 -20.97 -16.35 7.05
C ARG A 268 -20.73 -16.07 5.56
N PHE A 269 -20.22 -14.89 5.27
CA PHE A 269 -19.91 -14.44 3.90
C PHE A 269 -18.41 -14.16 3.82
N GLY A 270 -17.72 -14.90 2.96
CA GLY A 270 -16.27 -14.75 2.76
C GLY A 270 -16.00 -13.92 1.52
N LEU A 271 -15.25 -12.84 1.66
CA LEU A 271 -14.90 -11.93 0.58
C LEU A 271 -13.43 -12.15 0.18
N MET A 272 -13.17 -12.24 -1.12
CA MET A 272 -11.83 -12.38 -1.69
C MET A 272 -11.61 -11.32 -2.76
N TYR A 273 -10.41 -10.74 -2.76
CA TYR A 273 -9.97 -9.85 -3.83
C TYR A 273 -9.13 -10.64 -4.85
N ASP A 274 -9.62 -10.73 -6.06
CA ASP A 274 -8.89 -11.34 -7.16
C ASP A 274 -8.07 -10.25 -7.86
N GLY A 275 -6.76 -10.25 -7.64
CA GLY A 275 -5.82 -9.40 -8.37
C GLY A 275 -5.83 -9.73 -9.87
N ILE A 276 -5.14 -8.90 -10.65
CA ILE A 276 -4.89 -9.18 -12.08
C ILE A 276 -3.90 -10.35 -12.14
N GLN A 277 -4.39 -11.57 -12.00
CA GLN A 277 -3.63 -12.77 -12.33
C GLN A 277 -4.04 -13.24 -13.74
N HIS A 278 -3.06 -13.69 -14.51
CA HIS A 278 -3.28 -14.25 -15.82
C HIS A 278 -4.33 -15.35 -15.73
N TRP A 279 -5.32 -15.28 -16.62
CA TRP A 279 -6.47 -16.17 -16.69
C TRP A 279 -6.02 -17.56 -17.16
N ASP A 280 -5.45 -18.34 -16.24
CA ASP A 280 -5.06 -19.72 -16.52
C ASP A 280 -6.22 -20.67 -16.20
N TYR A 281 -6.42 -21.68 -17.06
CA TYR A 281 -7.49 -22.67 -16.91
C TYR A 281 -7.38 -23.44 -15.59
N GLU A 282 -6.16 -23.76 -15.15
CA GLU A 282 -5.90 -24.44 -13.88
C GLU A 282 -6.35 -23.63 -12.68
N GLN A 283 -6.14 -22.31 -12.72
CA GLN A 283 -6.56 -21.41 -11.65
C GLN A 283 -8.08 -21.36 -11.51
N ARG A 284 -8.84 -21.35 -12.62
CA ARG A 284 -10.32 -21.39 -12.59
C ARG A 284 -10.87 -22.66 -11.94
N ASN A 285 -10.30 -23.82 -12.26
CA ASN A 285 -10.72 -25.09 -11.67
C ASN A 285 -10.43 -25.13 -10.16
N LYS A 286 -9.29 -24.60 -9.75
CA LYS A 286 -8.92 -24.47 -8.35
C LYS A 286 -9.88 -23.53 -7.60
N ASP A 287 -10.20 -22.39 -8.19
CA ASP A 287 -11.13 -21.41 -7.61
C ASP A 287 -12.56 -21.97 -7.47
N ALA A 288 -13.04 -22.71 -8.47
CA ALA A 288 -14.34 -23.39 -8.41
C ALA A 288 -14.38 -24.45 -7.28
N SER A 289 -13.30 -25.22 -7.12
CA SER A 289 -13.17 -26.20 -6.03
C SER A 289 -13.13 -25.52 -4.65
N ILE A 290 -12.39 -24.41 -4.52
CA ILE A 290 -12.34 -23.61 -3.28
C ILE A 290 -13.75 -23.10 -2.93
N ASN A 291 -14.46 -22.52 -3.89
CA ASN A 291 -15.82 -21.99 -3.66
C ASN A 291 -16.78 -23.09 -3.23
N LEU A 292 -16.76 -24.26 -3.91
CA LEU A 292 -17.61 -25.40 -3.55
C LEU A 292 -17.32 -25.89 -2.12
N ASN A 293 -16.06 -26.13 -1.80
CA ASN A 293 -15.67 -26.61 -0.47
C ASN A 293 -16.02 -25.59 0.64
N ALA A 294 -15.80 -24.29 0.39
CA ALA A 294 -16.22 -23.25 1.33
C ALA A 294 -17.74 -23.21 1.52
N THR A 295 -18.52 -23.43 0.45
CA THR A 295 -19.98 -23.50 0.52
C THR A 295 -20.46 -24.71 1.31
N ILE A 296 -19.84 -25.87 1.15
CA ILE A 296 -20.12 -27.08 1.96
C ILE A 296 -19.91 -26.80 3.45
N GLU A 297 -18.89 -26.00 3.80
CA GLU A 297 -18.60 -25.58 5.18
C GLU A 297 -19.50 -24.42 5.65
N GLY A 298 -20.55 -24.06 4.91
CA GLY A 298 -21.55 -23.07 5.28
C GLY A 298 -21.10 -21.61 5.08
N TRP A 299 -20.13 -21.36 4.22
CA TRP A 299 -19.75 -20.04 3.76
C TRP A 299 -20.44 -19.66 2.46
N VAL A 300 -20.68 -18.36 2.27
CA VAL A 300 -21.06 -17.80 0.98
C VAL A 300 -19.84 -17.04 0.44
N PRO A 301 -19.07 -17.61 -0.50
CA PRO A 301 -17.91 -16.93 -1.06
C PRO A 301 -18.34 -15.84 -2.05
N LEU A 302 -17.79 -14.64 -1.90
CA LEU A 302 -18.01 -13.48 -2.76
C LEU A 302 -16.64 -12.99 -3.26
N ARG A 303 -16.51 -12.81 -4.58
CA ARG A 303 -15.26 -12.42 -5.22
C ARG A 303 -15.37 -11.04 -5.84
N PHE A 304 -14.34 -10.23 -5.62
CA PHE A 304 -14.23 -8.89 -6.16
C PHE A 304 -12.91 -8.73 -6.91
N SER A 305 -12.95 -7.99 -7.99
CA SER A 305 -11.78 -7.64 -8.80
C SER A 305 -11.64 -6.12 -8.90
N SER A 306 -10.60 -5.65 -9.57
CA SER A 306 -10.41 -4.23 -9.84
C SER A 306 -11.60 -3.60 -10.59
N THR A 307 -12.36 -4.39 -11.38
CA THR A 307 -13.52 -3.92 -12.14
C THR A 307 -14.82 -3.91 -11.33
N SER A 308 -14.98 -4.81 -10.35
CA SER A 308 -16.18 -4.87 -9.51
C SER A 308 -16.05 -4.12 -8.18
N LEU A 309 -14.84 -3.80 -7.76
CA LEU A 309 -14.60 -3.05 -6.52
C LEU A 309 -15.30 -1.67 -6.49
N PRO A 310 -15.37 -0.90 -7.59
CA PRO A 310 -16.09 0.38 -7.61
C PRO A 310 -17.58 0.31 -7.28
N THR A 311 -18.25 -0.82 -7.58
CA THR A 311 -19.68 -1.04 -7.31
C THR A 311 -19.93 -1.93 -6.09
N MET A 312 -18.88 -2.33 -5.38
CA MET A 312 -18.95 -3.31 -4.29
C MET A 312 -19.94 -2.88 -3.18
N PHE A 313 -19.98 -1.59 -2.84
CA PHE A 313 -20.89 -1.13 -1.79
C PHE A 313 -22.36 -1.36 -2.19
N GLU A 314 -22.74 -0.91 -3.38
CA GLU A 314 -24.10 -1.04 -3.92
C GLU A 314 -24.50 -2.50 -4.11
N ASP A 315 -23.58 -3.32 -4.58
CA ASP A 315 -23.82 -4.75 -4.80
C ASP A 315 -24.02 -5.50 -3.49
N LEU A 316 -23.16 -5.27 -2.49
CA LEU A 316 -23.30 -5.86 -1.16
C LEU A 316 -24.52 -5.31 -0.43
N ASP A 317 -24.82 -4.03 -0.53
CA ASP A 317 -25.99 -3.42 0.08
C ASP A 317 -27.28 -4.07 -0.44
N ARG A 318 -27.41 -4.18 -1.76
CA ARG A 318 -28.54 -4.85 -2.41
C ARG A 318 -28.63 -6.33 -2.03
N PHE A 319 -27.49 -7.02 -1.98
CA PHE A 319 -27.41 -8.41 -1.58
C PHE A 319 -27.89 -8.63 -0.14
N PHE A 320 -27.34 -7.87 0.83
CA PHE A 320 -27.70 -8.03 2.24
C PHE A 320 -29.12 -7.56 2.54
N THR A 321 -29.62 -6.53 1.87
CA THR A 321 -31.02 -6.13 1.95
C THR A 321 -31.97 -7.28 1.60
N ARG A 322 -31.66 -8.08 0.59
CA ARG A 322 -32.48 -9.25 0.22
C ARG A 322 -32.29 -10.43 1.16
N VAL A 323 -31.04 -10.80 1.43
CA VAL A 323 -30.70 -12.01 2.19
C VAL A 323 -31.11 -11.92 3.64
N LEU A 324 -30.96 -10.74 4.26
CA LEU A 324 -31.29 -10.55 5.67
C LEU A 324 -32.76 -10.18 5.92
N SER A 325 -33.49 -9.70 4.88
CA SER A 325 -34.92 -9.41 4.97
C SER A 325 -35.82 -10.62 4.75
N THR A 326 -35.28 -11.71 4.20
CA THR A 326 -36.08 -12.91 3.95
C THR A 326 -36.25 -13.70 5.25
N PRO A 327 -37.47 -13.76 5.83
CA PRO A 327 -37.71 -14.62 6.98
C PRO A 327 -37.42 -16.05 6.56
N ARG A 328 -36.52 -16.74 7.25
CA ARG A 328 -36.38 -18.18 7.10
C ARG A 328 -37.72 -18.80 7.54
N ASN A 329 -38.54 -19.18 6.57
CA ASN A 329 -39.59 -20.14 6.86
C ASN A 329 -38.91 -21.33 7.56
N ALA A 330 -39.23 -21.52 8.82
CA ALA A 330 -38.90 -22.74 9.55
C ALA A 330 -39.60 -23.87 8.81
N THR A 331 -38.96 -24.44 7.78
CA THR A 331 -39.34 -25.75 7.26
C THR A 331 -39.02 -26.76 8.35
N GLY A 332 -39.98 -26.92 9.25
CA GLY A 332 -40.07 -28.11 10.03
C GLY A 332 -40.16 -29.29 9.07
N ILE A 333 -39.10 -30.04 8.99
CA ILE A 333 -39.18 -31.43 8.52
C ILE A 333 -39.45 -32.24 9.78
N HIS A 334 -40.70 -32.69 9.88
CA HIS A 334 -41.12 -33.76 10.80
C HIS A 334 -40.44 -35.07 10.42
#